data_e7f33e39546bda08eed4d7f34c380911
#
_entry.id   e7f33e39546bda08eed4d7f34c380911
#
_cell.length_a   1.000
_cell.length_b   1.000
_cell.length_c   1.000
_cell.angle_alpha   90.00
_cell.angle_beta   90.00
_cell.angle_gamma   90.00
#
_symmetry.space_group_name_H-M   'P 1'
#
loop_
_entity.id
_entity.type
_entity.pdbx_description
1 polymer ?
#
loop_
_entity_poly.entity_id
_entity_poly.type
_entity_poly.pdbx_seq_one_letter_code
_entity_poly.pdbx_strand_id
1 'polypeptide(L)'
;EQGRNLGEVLGLEEALNSPWTDEIPTYLPTEQIRAFLAADLTAEPGLFDRIVRLGLLKPEGDQCLVPSPQLISTVAELVSRGFPLADLLTLHEAISPAIDDVARRMVEAGSAHLIEEHGEAWLPVDGEVGEITELLQRLRQLAMSSVQGLLAHAMERHVADVMGEHLVRVIKQQAPETGV
;
A
#
# COMPACT_ATOMS: atom_id res chain seq x y z
N GLU A 1 -42.60 -12.81 -6.61
CA GLU A 1 -41.71 -13.99 -6.63
C GLU A 1 -40.43 -13.59 -7.35
N GLN A 2 -39.43 -13.21 -6.58
CA GLN A 2 -38.14 -12.73 -7.09
C GLN A 2 -37.16 -13.87 -6.94
N GLY A 3 -37.04 -14.71 -7.95
CA GLY A 3 -35.88 -15.58 -8.11
C GLY A 3 -34.69 -14.75 -8.54
N ARG A 4 -34.07 -14.06 -7.57
CA ARG A 4 -32.73 -13.49 -7.82
C ARG A 4 -31.80 -14.65 -8.13
N ASN A 5 -31.15 -14.58 -9.27
CA ASN A 5 -30.20 -15.61 -9.65
C ASN A 5 -28.99 -15.50 -8.69
N LEU A 6 -28.86 -16.48 -7.79
CA LEU A 6 -27.79 -16.55 -6.80
C LEU A 6 -26.40 -16.36 -7.44
N GLY A 7 -26.24 -16.80 -8.69
CA GLY A 7 -24.99 -16.64 -9.44
C GLY A 7 -24.61 -15.18 -9.72
N GLU A 8 -25.58 -14.28 -9.86
CA GLU A 8 -25.34 -12.85 -10.13
C GLU A 8 -24.93 -12.09 -8.88
N VAL A 9 -25.59 -12.39 -7.74
CA VAL A 9 -25.20 -11.85 -6.44
C VAL A 9 -23.78 -12.30 -6.09
N LEU A 10 -23.44 -13.55 -6.33
CA LEU A 10 -22.09 -14.09 -6.14
C LEU A 10 -21.06 -13.44 -7.08
N GLY A 11 -21.43 -13.17 -8.34
CA GLY A 11 -20.56 -12.49 -9.31
C GLY A 11 -20.23 -11.05 -8.89
N LEU A 12 -21.22 -10.32 -8.38
CA LEU A 12 -21.01 -8.96 -7.85
C LEU A 12 -20.17 -8.99 -6.57
N GLU A 13 -20.43 -9.92 -5.66
CA GLU A 13 -19.66 -10.12 -4.45
C GLU A 13 -18.19 -10.46 -4.77
N GLU A 14 -17.95 -11.32 -5.75
CA GLU A 14 -16.61 -11.64 -6.25
C GLU A 14 -15.93 -10.41 -6.86
N ALA A 15 -16.65 -9.61 -7.66
CA ALA A 15 -16.13 -8.37 -8.22
C ALA A 15 -15.75 -7.35 -7.13
N LEU A 16 -16.57 -7.17 -6.09
CA LEU A 16 -16.31 -6.26 -4.99
C LEU A 16 -15.12 -6.72 -4.14
N ASN A 17 -14.97 -8.03 -3.93
CA ASN A 17 -13.91 -8.63 -3.12
C ASN A 17 -12.63 -8.94 -3.92
N SER A 18 -12.60 -8.69 -5.24
CA SER A 18 -11.40 -8.90 -6.06
C SER A 18 -10.22 -8.10 -5.51
N PRO A 19 -9.01 -8.65 -5.52
CA PRO A 19 -7.82 -7.94 -5.10
C PRO A 19 -7.59 -6.65 -5.89
N TRP A 20 -7.07 -5.61 -5.22
CA TRP A 20 -6.68 -4.34 -5.85
C TRP A 20 -5.29 -4.39 -6.47
N THR A 21 -4.59 -5.50 -6.34
CA THR A 21 -3.25 -5.77 -6.85
C THR A 21 -3.23 -7.14 -7.52
N ASP A 22 -2.42 -7.29 -8.55
CA ASP A 22 -2.19 -8.57 -9.23
C ASP A 22 -1.18 -9.45 -8.48
N GLU A 23 -0.73 -9.02 -7.29
CA GLU A 23 0.18 -9.80 -6.48
C GLU A 23 -0.48 -11.06 -5.94
N ILE A 24 0.25 -12.16 -6.03
CA ILE A 24 -0.15 -13.43 -5.45
C ILE A 24 0.56 -13.59 -4.10
N PRO A 25 -0.19 -13.59 -2.97
CA PRO A 25 0.40 -13.87 -1.67
C PRO A 25 1.18 -15.20 -1.69
N THR A 26 2.31 -15.24 -1.00
CA THR A 26 3.17 -16.44 -0.97
C THR A 26 3.45 -16.87 0.46
N TYR A 27 3.80 -18.15 0.63
CA TYR A 27 4.20 -18.70 1.92
C TYR A 27 5.71 -18.90 1.95
N LEU A 28 6.34 -18.49 3.04
CA LEU A 28 7.75 -18.72 3.32
C LEU A 28 7.90 -19.41 4.69
N PRO A 29 8.86 -20.32 4.84
CA PRO A 29 9.17 -20.91 6.14
C PRO A 29 9.57 -19.81 7.14
N THR A 30 8.96 -19.82 8.33
CA THR A 30 9.26 -18.84 9.39
C THR A 30 10.73 -18.83 9.77
N GLU A 31 11.37 -20.00 9.76
CA GLU A 31 12.80 -20.13 10.04
C GLU A 31 13.67 -19.43 8.98
N GLN A 32 13.30 -19.52 7.72
CA GLN A 32 14.02 -18.81 6.64
C GLN A 32 13.93 -17.30 6.80
N ILE A 33 12.75 -16.78 7.16
CA ILE A 33 12.56 -15.35 7.41
C ILE A 33 13.40 -14.91 8.61
N ARG A 34 13.37 -15.67 9.71
CA ARG A 34 14.16 -15.37 10.90
C ARG A 34 15.67 -15.45 10.64
N ALA A 35 16.13 -16.39 9.83
CA ALA A 35 17.51 -16.50 9.42
C ALA A 35 17.96 -15.28 8.58
N PHE A 36 17.09 -14.81 7.67
CA PHE A 36 17.35 -13.59 6.90
C PHE A 36 17.43 -12.34 7.79
N LEU A 37 16.60 -12.24 8.82
CA LEU A 37 16.54 -11.13 9.76
C LEU A 37 17.50 -11.28 10.95
N ALA A 38 18.36 -12.29 11.00
CA ALA A 38 19.12 -12.66 12.22
C ALA A 38 19.95 -11.51 12.78
N ALA A 39 20.59 -10.70 11.95
CA ALA A 39 21.38 -9.54 12.38
C ALA A 39 20.48 -8.47 13.00
N ASP A 40 19.37 -8.14 12.34
CA ASP A 40 18.41 -7.13 12.80
C ASP A 40 17.69 -7.59 14.08
N LEU A 41 17.32 -8.87 14.19
CA LEU A 41 16.72 -9.46 15.39
C LEU A 41 17.68 -9.51 16.57
N THR A 42 18.99 -9.54 16.32
CA THR A 42 19.99 -9.43 17.38
C THR A 42 20.06 -7.99 17.91
N ALA A 43 19.94 -7.01 17.03
CA ALA A 43 19.92 -5.59 17.39
C ALA A 43 18.60 -5.16 18.05
N GLU A 44 17.47 -5.67 17.53
CA GLU A 44 16.12 -5.38 18.01
C GLU A 44 15.29 -6.67 18.13
N PRO A 45 15.27 -7.35 19.29
CA PRO A 45 14.56 -8.62 19.45
C PRO A 45 13.06 -8.59 19.16
N GLY A 46 12.41 -7.42 19.31
CA GLY A 46 10.98 -7.22 19.02
C GLY A 46 10.64 -6.96 17.55
N LEU A 47 11.63 -6.94 16.66
CA LEU A 47 11.46 -6.55 15.26
C LEU A 47 10.50 -7.47 14.49
N PHE A 48 10.58 -8.78 14.74
CA PHE A 48 9.67 -9.74 14.08
C PHE A 48 8.20 -9.48 14.46
N ASP A 49 7.92 -9.25 15.74
CA ASP A 49 6.56 -8.97 16.21
C ASP A 49 6.06 -7.62 15.65
N ARG A 50 6.96 -6.68 15.44
CA ARG A 50 6.66 -5.40 14.79
C ARG A 50 6.26 -5.58 13.34
N ILE A 51 6.99 -6.38 12.56
CA ILE A 51 6.67 -6.75 11.18
C ILE A 51 5.30 -7.43 11.09
N VAL A 52 5.01 -8.34 12.03
CA VAL A 52 3.71 -9.03 12.11
C VAL A 52 2.58 -8.06 12.45
N ARG A 53 2.75 -7.18 13.42
CA ARG A 53 1.74 -6.15 13.77
C ARG A 53 1.42 -5.21 12.61
N LEU A 54 2.40 -4.92 11.77
CA LEU A 54 2.22 -4.11 10.56
C LEU A 54 1.54 -4.88 9.40
N GLY A 55 1.25 -6.15 9.59
CA GLY A 55 0.60 -6.98 8.57
C GLY A 55 1.48 -7.35 7.38
N LEU A 56 2.79 -7.06 7.45
CA LEU A 56 3.76 -7.40 6.41
C LEU A 56 4.01 -8.90 6.33
N LEU A 57 3.87 -9.60 7.45
CA LEU A 57 3.92 -11.05 7.58
C LEU A 57 2.75 -11.51 8.45
N LYS A 58 2.16 -12.66 8.12
CA LYS A 58 1.13 -13.32 8.94
C LYS A 58 1.60 -14.74 9.27
N PRO A 59 2.04 -15.01 10.51
CA PRO A 59 2.46 -16.34 10.93
C PRO A 59 1.29 -17.36 10.89
N GLU A 60 1.53 -18.50 10.25
CA GLU A 60 0.59 -19.62 10.15
C GLU A 60 1.36 -20.92 10.38
N GLY A 61 1.42 -21.37 11.64
CA GLY A 61 2.18 -22.56 12.03
C GLY A 61 3.69 -22.35 11.87
N ASP A 62 4.33 -23.18 11.04
CA ASP A 62 5.76 -23.11 10.71
C ASP A 62 6.08 -22.21 9.50
N GLN A 63 5.06 -21.61 8.91
CA GLN A 63 5.18 -20.72 7.77
C GLN A 63 4.64 -19.32 8.10
N CYS A 64 5.03 -18.35 7.28
CA CYS A 64 4.42 -17.01 7.25
C CYS A 64 3.82 -16.77 5.88
N LEU A 65 2.55 -16.34 5.84
CA LEU A 65 1.98 -15.74 4.66
C LEU A 65 2.59 -14.36 4.47
N VAL A 66 3.06 -14.09 3.27
CA VAL A 66 3.55 -12.80 2.77
C VAL A 66 2.46 -12.20 1.89
N PRO A 67 1.64 -11.26 2.39
CA PRO A 67 0.51 -10.70 1.63
C PRO A 67 0.95 -9.95 0.38
N SER A 68 2.07 -9.22 0.44
CA SER A 68 2.66 -8.48 -0.67
C SER A 68 4.13 -8.86 -0.84
N PRO A 69 4.44 -9.83 -1.70
CA PRO A 69 5.82 -10.19 -2.04
C PRO A 69 6.62 -9.03 -2.63
N GLN A 70 5.97 -8.17 -3.41
CA GLN A 70 6.61 -7.00 -4.01
C GLN A 70 7.07 -5.99 -2.95
N LEU A 71 6.24 -5.73 -1.94
CA LEU A 71 6.60 -4.83 -0.83
C LEU A 71 7.79 -5.39 -0.05
N ILE A 72 7.79 -6.68 0.26
CA ILE A 72 8.90 -7.35 0.96
C ILE A 72 10.19 -7.29 0.10
N SER A 73 10.08 -7.54 -1.20
CA SER A 73 11.22 -7.43 -2.13
C SER A 73 11.79 -6.01 -2.15
N THR A 74 10.94 -4.99 -2.19
CA THR A 74 11.34 -3.58 -2.15
C THR A 74 12.06 -3.24 -0.85
N VAL A 75 11.53 -3.68 0.30
CA VAL A 75 12.18 -3.50 1.59
C VAL A 75 13.55 -4.19 1.63
N ALA A 76 13.62 -5.43 1.14
CA ALA A 76 14.88 -6.18 1.09
C ALA A 76 15.94 -5.48 0.20
N GLU A 77 15.53 -4.91 -0.92
CA GLU A 77 16.42 -4.12 -1.78
C GLU A 77 16.93 -2.87 -1.06
N LEU A 78 16.07 -2.12 -0.37
CA LEU A 78 16.47 -0.94 0.39
C LEU A 78 17.46 -1.32 1.51
N VAL A 79 17.20 -2.40 2.24
CA VAL A 79 18.12 -2.92 3.26
C VAL A 79 19.47 -3.29 2.65
N SER A 80 19.50 -3.94 1.49
CA SER A 80 20.74 -4.27 0.78
C SER A 80 21.55 -3.04 0.35
N ARG A 81 20.91 -1.88 0.21
CA ARG A 81 21.52 -0.58 -0.07
C ARG A 81 21.93 0.18 1.18
N GLY A 82 21.77 -0.41 2.38
CA GLY A 82 22.22 0.13 3.65
C GLY A 82 21.17 0.92 4.43
N PHE A 83 19.89 0.90 4.03
CA PHE A 83 18.82 1.46 4.85
C PHE A 83 18.53 0.54 6.04
N PRO A 84 18.56 1.02 7.29
CA PRO A 84 18.22 0.19 8.45
C PRO A 84 16.76 -0.28 8.37
N LEU A 85 16.52 -1.58 8.59
CA LEU A 85 15.17 -2.14 8.54
C LEU A 85 14.24 -1.48 9.57
N ALA A 86 14.75 -1.17 10.77
CA ALA A 86 13.98 -0.48 11.82
C ALA A 86 13.46 0.89 11.36
N ASP A 87 14.25 1.65 10.60
CA ASP A 87 13.86 2.95 10.05
C ASP A 87 12.79 2.79 8.96
N LEU A 88 12.93 1.77 8.10
CA LEU A 88 11.92 1.47 7.08
C LEU A 88 10.58 1.06 7.71
N LEU A 89 10.59 0.30 8.81
CA LEU A 89 9.38 -0.04 9.54
C LEU A 89 8.77 1.19 10.22
N THR A 90 9.59 2.09 10.77
CA THR A 90 9.12 3.36 11.35
C THR A 90 8.46 4.24 10.28
N LEU A 91 9.05 4.31 9.08
CA LEU A 91 8.47 5.00 7.95
C LEU A 91 7.14 4.35 7.53
N HIS A 92 7.08 3.02 7.47
CA HIS A 92 5.85 2.29 7.14
C HIS A 92 4.74 2.59 8.17
N GLU A 93 5.04 2.55 9.47
CA GLU A 93 4.09 2.91 10.55
C GLU A 93 3.55 4.33 10.40
N ALA A 94 4.40 5.27 9.99
CA ALA A 94 3.98 6.66 9.80
C ALA A 94 3.11 6.86 8.54
N ILE A 95 3.37 6.12 7.47
CA ILE A 95 2.67 6.27 6.18
C ILE A 95 1.35 5.50 6.16
N SER A 96 1.29 4.29 6.75
CA SER A 96 0.11 3.41 6.66
C SER A 96 -1.21 4.09 7.02
N PRO A 97 -1.34 4.87 8.12
CA PRO A 97 -2.59 5.53 8.46
C PRO A 97 -3.02 6.59 7.43
N ALA A 98 -2.06 7.27 6.80
CA ALA A 98 -2.35 8.25 5.76
C ALA A 98 -2.86 7.58 4.48
N ILE A 99 -2.28 6.45 4.10
CA ILE A 99 -2.73 5.66 2.95
C ILE A 99 -4.12 5.07 3.22
N ASP A 100 -4.39 4.58 4.44
CA ASP A 100 -5.70 4.08 4.85
C ASP A 100 -6.79 5.17 4.75
N ASP A 101 -6.50 6.40 5.20
CA ASP A 101 -7.41 7.54 5.07
C ASP A 101 -7.67 7.90 3.60
N VAL A 102 -6.65 7.88 2.75
CA VAL A 102 -6.80 8.09 1.31
C VAL A 102 -7.69 7.01 0.70
N ALA A 103 -7.42 5.75 0.99
CA ALA A 103 -8.20 4.61 0.49
C ALA A 103 -9.68 4.71 0.90
N ARG A 104 -9.94 5.00 2.18
CA ARG A 104 -11.30 5.19 2.71
C ARG A 104 -12.05 6.31 1.98
N ARG A 105 -11.41 7.48 1.80
CA ARG A 105 -12.03 8.61 1.07
C ARG A 105 -12.35 8.28 -0.38
N MET A 106 -11.49 7.53 -1.05
CA MET A 106 -11.73 7.13 -2.43
C MET A 106 -12.89 6.14 -2.55
N VAL A 107 -12.97 5.17 -1.64
CA VAL A 107 -14.10 4.22 -1.57
C VAL A 107 -15.40 4.96 -1.26
N GLU A 108 -15.41 5.86 -0.27
CA GLU A 108 -16.58 6.67 0.08
C GLU A 108 -17.06 7.53 -1.10
N ALA A 109 -16.14 8.18 -1.83
CA ALA A 109 -16.49 8.98 -3.00
C ALA A 109 -17.07 8.12 -4.13
N GLY A 110 -16.48 6.96 -4.41
CA GLY A 110 -16.99 6.02 -5.41
C GLY A 110 -18.36 5.46 -5.04
N SER A 111 -18.55 5.09 -3.78
CA SER A 111 -19.84 4.60 -3.27
C SER A 111 -20.94 5.68 -3.34
N ALA A 112 -20.61 6.90 -2.94
CA ALA A 112 -21.55 8.02 -3.00
C ALA A 112 -22.03 8.29 -4.41
N HIS A 113 -21.12 8.25 -5.40
CA HIS A 113 -21.47 8.43 -6.80
C HIS A 113 -22.41 7.32 -7.31
N LEU A 114 -22.13 6.06 -6.98
CA LEU A 114 -23.00 4.93 -7.37
C LEU A 114 -24.40 5.03 -6.73
N ILE A 115 -24.47 5.43 -5.46
CA ILE A 115 -25.74 5.62 -4.75
C ILE A 115 -26.54 6.78 -5.33
N GLU A 116 -25.88 7.88 -5.71
CA GLU A 116 -26.52 9.03 -6.34
C GLU A 116 -27.11 8.69 -7.70
N GLU A 117 -26.39 7.87 -8.50
CA GLU A 117 -26.81 7.49 -9.84
C GLU A 117 -27.92 6.43 -9.83
N HIS A 118 -27.87 5.47 -8.93
CA HIS A 118 -28.75 4.30 -8.93
C HIS A 118 -29.70 4.23 -7.72
N GLY A 119 -29.49 5.01 -6.66
CA GLY A 119 -30.27 5.00 -5.42
C GLY A 119 -29.76 4.02 -4.37
N GLU A 120 -30.13 4.26 -3.09
CA GLU A 120 -29.64 3.49 -1.93
C GLU A 120 -30.01 1.99 -1.94
N ALA A 121 -31.12 1.65 -2.55
CA ALA A 121 -31.63 0.27 -2.59
C ALA A 121 -31.29 -0.44 -3.91
N TRP A 122 -30.47 0.18 -4.75
CA TRP A 122 -30.13 -0.39 -6.04
C TRP A 122 -29.28 -1.65 -5.91
N LEU A 123 -29.66 -2.64 -6.68
CA LEU A 123 -28.88 -3.84 -6.94
C LEU A 123 -28.93 -4.10 -8.44
N PRO A 124 -27.80 -4.44 -9.06
CA PRO A 124 -27.78 -4.76 -10.48
C PRO A 124 -28.82 -5.84 -10.81
N VAL A 125 -29.50 -5.68 -11.94
CA VAL A 125 -30.40 -6.69 -12.47
C VAL A 125 -29.67 -7.58 -13.47
N ASP A 126 -30.36 -8.68 -13.88
CA ASP A 126 -29.85 -9.66 -14.83
C ASP A 126 -29.30 -8.96 -16.10
N GLY A 127 -28.02 -9.19 -16.40
CA GLY A 127 -27.31 -8.59 -17.53
C GLY A 127 -26.49 -7.34 -17.22
N GLU A 128 -26.73 -6.62 -16.12
CA GLU A 128 -25.95 -5.43 -15.71
C GLU A 128 -24.68 -5.80 -14.92
N VAL A 129 -24.63 -6.99 -14.35
CA VAL A 129 -23.49 -7.41 -13.48
C VAL A 129 -22.16 -7.34 -14.23
N GLY A 130 -22.11 -7.70 -15.51
CA GLY A 130 -20.93 -7.59 -16.36
C GLY A 130 -20.45 -6.14 -16.50
N GLU A 131 -21.36 -5.24 -16.83
CA GLU A 131 -21.07 -3.80 -17.01
C GLU A 131 -20.60 -3.17 -15.72
N ILE A 132 -21.23 -3.50 -14.60
CA ILE A 132 -20.82 -3.01 -13.26
C ILE A 132 -19.45 -3.57 -12.86
N THR A 133 -19.17 -4.82 -13.16
CA THR A 133 -17.85 -5.42 -12.90
C THR A 133 -16.75 -4.69 -13.69
N GLU A 134 -16.98 -4.42 -14.96
CA GLU A 134 -16.05 -3.65 -15.81
C GLU A 134 -15.88 -2.21 -15.29
N LEU A 135 -16.97 -1.55 -14.88
CA LEU A 135 -16.94 -0.23 -14.27
C LEU A 135 -16.10 -0.22 -12.99
N LEU A 136 -16.32 -1.17 -12.07
CA LEU A 136 -15.56 -1.29 -10.83
C LEU A 136 -14.07 -1.53 -11.11
N GLN A 137 -13.71 -2.38 -12.06
CA GLN A 137 -12.33 -2.60 -12.46
C GLN A 137 -11.69 -1.31 -13.01
N ARG A 138 -12.44 -0.58 -13.83
CA ARG A 138 -11.99 0.70 -14.39
C ARG A 138 -11.78 1.76 -13.30
N LEU A 139 -12.71 1.88 -12.36
CA LEU A 139 -12.62 2.79 -11.23
C LEU A 139 -11.40 2.48 -10.35
N ARG A 140 -11.11 1.20 -10.09
CA ARG A 140 -9.89 0.80 -9.37
C ARG A 140 -8.62 1.28 -10.04
N GLN A 141 -8.49 1.06 -11.37
CA GLN A 141 -7.33 1.48 -12.13
C GLN A 141 -7.15 3.01 -12.10
N LEU A 142 -8.25 3.75 -12.26
CA LEU A 142 -8.23 5.21 -12.21
C LEU A 142 -7.88 5.73 -10.81
N ALA A 143 -8.41 5.10 -9.77
CA ALA A 143 -8.10 5.43 -8.39
C ALA A 143 -6.61 5.26 -8.09
N MET A 144 -6.05 4.09 -8.42
CA MET A 144 -4.62 3.81 -8.24
C MET A 144 -3.74 4.77 -9.03
N SER A 145 -4.08 5.05 -10.30
CA SER A 145 -3.33 6.01 -11.12
C SER A 145 -3.38 7.43 -10.56
N SER A 146 -4.52 7.85 -10.01
CA SER A 146 -4.68 9.16 -9.38
C SER A 146 -3.80 9.30 -8.13
N VAL A 147 -3.80 8.30 -7.24
CA VAL A 147 -2.94 8.29 -6.03
C VAL A 147 -1.47 8.31 -6.42
N GLN A 148 -1.07 7.51 -7.39
CA GLN A 148 0.31 7.48 -7.89
C GLN A 148 0.74 8.84 -8.44
N GLY A 149 -0.09 9.50 -9.24
CA GLY A 149 0.19 10.84 -9.77
C GLY A 149 0.30 11.90 -8.68
N LEU A 150 -0.62 11.91 -7.71
CA LEU A 150 -0.60 12.84 -6.59
C LEU A 150 0.65 12.64 -5.72
N LEU A 151 1.01 11.38 -5.44
CA LEU A 151 2.21 11.05 -4.67
C LEU A 151 3.48 11.49 -5.42
N ALA A 152 3.58 11.22 -6.73
CA ALA A 152 4.72 11.63 -7.54
C ALA A 152 4.93 13.16 -7.48
N HIS A 153 3.88 13.95 -7.69
CA HIS A 153 3.96 15.40 -7.58
C HIS A 153 4.29 15.90 -6.16
N ALA A 154 3.80 15.21 -5.13
CA ALA A 154 4.18 15.53 -3.76
C ALA A 154 5.67 15.27 -3.52
N MET A 155 6.19 14.13 -3.99
CA MET A 155 7.60 13.77 -3.88
C MET A 155 8.50 14.78 -4.63
N GLU A 156 8.13 15.18 -5.85
CA GLU A 156 8.87 16.20 -6.62
C GLU A 156 9.04 17.50 -5.83
N ARG A 157 7.96 18.01 -5.24
CA ARG A 157 8.01 19.23 -4.42
C ARG A 157 8.93 19.08 -3.21
N HIS A 158 8.78 18.01 -2.45
CA HIS A 158 9.58 17.79 -1.24
C HIS A 158 11.05 17.51 -1.54
N VAL A 159 11.36 16.79 -2.62
CA VAL A 159 12.75 16.59 -3.06
C VAL A 159 13.40 17.93 -3.41
N ALA A 160 12.68 18.79 -4.14
CA ALA A 160 13.19 20.13 -4.49
C ALA A 160 13.47 20.99 -3.26
N ASP A 161 12.56 20.98 -2.28
CA ASP A 161 12.70 21.74 -1.04
C ASP A 161 13.91 21.23 -0.21
N VAL A 162 13.97 19.92 0.06
CA VAL A 162 15.03 19.31 0.89
C VAL A 162 16.42 19.46 0.23
N MET A 163 16.51 19.22 -1.09
CA MET A 163 17.77 19.37 -1.82
C MET A 163 18.19 20.83 -1.93
N GLY A 164 17.24 21.74 -2.12
CA GLY A 164 17.50 23.19 -2.15
C GLY A 164 18.08 23.68 -0.82
N GLU A 165 17.49 23.31 0.31
CA GLU A 165 17.99 23.64 1.65
C GLU A 165 19.38 23.05 1.92
N HIS A 166 19.60 21.79 1.51
CA HIS A 166 20.89 21.12 1.68
C HIS A 166 21.99 21.85 0.89
N LEU A 167 21.75 22.17 -0.39
CA LEU A 167 22.70 22.89 -1.23
C LEU A 167 23.05 24.27 -0.65
N VAL A 168 22.07 25.03 -0.18
CA VAL A 168 22.30 26.34 0.46
C VAL A 168 23.15 26.18 1.71
N ARG A 169 22.93 25.15 2.52
CA ARG A 169 23.71 24.88 3.72
C ARG A 169 25.17 24.54 3.39
N VAL A 170 25.40 23.66 2.41
CA VAL A 170 26.75 23.27 1.97
C VAL A 170 27.52 24.44 1.41
N ILE A 171 26.87 25.28 0.57
CA ILE A 171 27.49 26.49 -0.01
C ILE A 171 27.90 27.47 1.12
N LYS A 172 27.05 27.69 2.12
CA LYS A 172 27.36 28.56 3.27
C LYS A 172 28.53 28.03 4.12
N GLN A 173 28.67 26.71 4.24
CA GLN A 173 29.78 26.10 4.99
C GLN A 173 31.10 26.13 4.23
N GLN A 174 31.06 26.17 2.90
CA GLN A 174 32.24 26.21 2.02
C GLN A 174 32.65 27.64 1.63
N ALA A 175 31.83 28.64 1.93
CA ALA A 175 32.20 30.05 1.71
C ALA A 175 33.38 30.39 2.66
N PRO A 176 34.57 30.80 2.14
CA PRO A 176 35.69 31.18 2.98
C PRO A 176 35.26 32.38 3.81
N GLU A 177 35.52 32.35 5.11
CA GLU A 177 35.48 33.52 5.95
C GLU A 177 36.48 34.54 5.35
N THR A 178 35.99 35.46 4.52
CA THR A 178 36.74 36.59 4.07
C THR A 178 36.79 37.58 5.26
N GLY A 179 37.69 37.26 6.23
CA GLY A 179 38.05 38.16 7.27
C GLY A 179 38.94 39.29 6.69
N VAL A 180 38.47 40.50 6.83
CA VAL A 180 39.29 41.70 6.73
C VAL A 180 40.00 41.92 8.04
#